data_74aec8b178faeb4fa6be71bf8092d1cb
#
_entry.id   74aec8b178faeb4fa6be71bf8092d1cb
#
_cell.length_a   1.000
_cell.length_b   1.000
_cell.length_c   1.000
_cell.angle_alpha   90.00
_cell.angle_beta   90.00
_cell.angle_gamma   90.00
#
_symmetry.space_group_name_H-M   'P 1'
#
loop_
_entity.id
_entity.type
_entity.pdbx_description
1 polymer ?
#
loop_
_entity_poly.entity_id
_entity_poly.type
_entity_poly.pdbx_seq_one_letter_code
_entity_poly.pdbx_strand_id
1 'polypeptide(L)'
;MKSKSLFPLTIILVSVFLFTACKKNGPHICNGDDTITSTSKVFATGLNNPRGLKFGPEGHLYVAEGGVGGTSLSTGCEQVIPPIGPYTGSATGGRISVINPAGVRKTYVDNLPSSTVSPGGGGFVSGVADVAFVGKTLYAIFAGAGCSHGVPSVPNAVIKVNPNKSWTIIANLSQFLMSHPVAQPEEDDFEPDGTWYSMINVNGDLYAVEPNHGELDKITTSGNISRVIDISASQGHIVPTAETWYNGNFYVGNLDVFPAIPGKSSIYKITMSGQISVVATGFNAILGIAFDQWGAIYVLENFTGNPFPTPGTGDIVRVDQYGNRQVVASGLNLPTAMTFGPDGKIYVSEWGFGMPPGGGQILQITLSCDQVHGKMQN
;
A
#
# COMPACT_ATOMS: atom_id res chain seq x y z
N MET A 1 31.76 81.28 31.42
CA MET A 1 31.28 79.97 31.96
C MET A 1 31.03 79.04 30.79
N LYS A 2 31.92 78.08 30.58
CA LYS A 2 31.82 77.11 29.49
C LYS A 2 31.33 75.78 30.05
N SER A 3 30.12 75.34 29.65
CA SER A 3 29.53 74.08 30.01
C SER A 3 30.16 72.96 29.15
N LYS A 4 30.74 71.94 29.77
CA LYS A 4 31.22 70.74 29.12
C LYS A 4 30.12 69.70 29.13
N SER A 5 29.65 69.29 27.92
CA SER A 5 28.74 68.23 27.71
C SER A 5 29.51 66.88 27.69
N LEU A 6 29.20 66.00 28.66
CA LEU A 6 29.64 64.60 28.63
C LEU A 6 28.64 63.74 27.75
N PHE A 7 29.15 63.13 26.74
CA PHE A 7 28.44 62.05 26.02
C PHE A 7 28.70 60.70 26.70
N PRO A 8 27.65 59.87 26.94
CA PRO A 8 27.87 58.53 27.44
C PRO A 8 28.19 57.61 26.26
N LEU A 9 29.28 56.89 26.39
CA LEU A 9 29.72 55.82 25.46
C LEU A 9 28.87 54.58 25.73
N THR A 10 27.92 54.30 24.84
CA THR A 10 27.10 53.08 24.90
C THR A 10 27.88 51.93 24.27
N ILE A 11 28.35 50.98 25.08
CA ILE A 11 28.99 49.75 24.62
C ILE A 11 27.88 48.79 24.16
N ILE A 12 27.78 48.55 22.86
CA ILE A 12 26.91 47.53 22.30
C ILE A 12 27.62 46.18 22.38
N LEU A 13 27.17 45.32 23.29
CA LEU A 13 27.63 43.94 23.42
C LEU A 13 26.95 43.11 22.32
N VAL A 14 27.68 42.81 21.25
CA VAL A 14 27.21 41.91 20.20
C VAL A 14 27.39 40.46 20.67
N SER A 15 26.30 39.86 21.14
CA SER A 15 26.26 38.43 21.47
C SER A 15 26.25 37.62 20.17
N VAL A 16 27.36 37.05 19.78
CA VAL A 16 27.43 36.07 18.70
C VAL A 16 26.85 34.76 19.22
N PHE A 17 25.59 34.49 18.90
CA PHE A 17 25.01 33.17 19.06
C PHE A 17 25.61 32.24 18.00
N LEU A 18 26.56 31.43 18.39
CA LEU A 18 27.00 30.25 17.60
C LEU A 18 25.85 29.23 17.65
N PHE A 19 25.01 29.22 16.61
CA PHE A 19 24.12 28.09 16.35
C PHE A 19 24.99 26.90 15.95
N THR A 20 25.36 26.07 16.90
CA THR A 20 25.77 24.70 16.60
C THR A 20 24.55 23.98 16.06
N ALA A 21 24.44 23.91 14.71
CA ALA A 21 23.52 23.02 14.05
C ALA A 21 23.91 21.60 14.44
N CYS A 22 23.21 21.00 15.39
CA CYS A 22 23.20 19.55 15.54
C CYS A 22 22.74 18.97 14.21
N LYS A 23 23.67 18.45 13.40
CA LYS A 23 23.34 17.53 12.33
C LYS A 23 22.60 16.36 13.01
N LYS A 24 21.27 16.34 12.93
CA LYS A 24 20.54 15.09 13.11
C LYS A 24 21.09 14.14 12.07
N ASN A 25 21.86 13.16 12.48
CA ASN A 25 22.17 11.99 11.69
C ASN A 25 20.84 11.22 11.52
N GLY A 26 20.01 11.64 10.56
CA GLY A 26 18.95 10.81 10.05
C GLY A 26 19.58 9.57 9.40
N PRO A 27 18.86 8.45 9.28
CA PRO A 27 19.39 7.28 8.60
C PRO A 27 19.91 7.72 7.22
N HIS A 28 21.17 7.41 6.93
CA HIS A 28 21.78 7.64 5.63
C HIS A 28 21.03 6.79 4.60
N ILE A 29 20.22 7.41 3.78
CA ILE A 29 19.62 6.79 2.62
C ILE A 29 20.43 7.24 1.39
N CYS A 30 20.67 6.29 0.50
CA CYS A 30 21.65 6.35 -0.58
C CYS A 30 21.37 7.46 -1.60
N ASN A 31 22.37 8.20 -2.03
CA ASN A 31 22.32 9.14 -3.14
C ASN A 31 22.27 8.38 -4.49
N GLY A 32 21.87 9.05 -5.58
CA GLY A 32 21.57 8.43 -6.87
C GLY A 32 22.68 7.54 -7.48
N ASP A 33 23.95 7.80 -7.16
CA ASP A 33 25.10 7.08 -7.71
C ASP A 33 25.64 5.96 -6.78
N ASP A 34 25.05 5.78 -5.60
CA ASP A 34 25.51 4.78 -4.63
C ASP A 34 24.97 3.39 -5.01
N THR A 35 25.82 2.37 -4.91
CA THR A 35 25.37 0.97 -4.96
C THR A 35 24.62 0.67 -3.66
N ILE A 36 23.34 0.31 -3.80
CA ILE A 36 22.50 -0.06 -2.67
C ILE A 36 22.56 -1.56 -2.47
N THR A 37 22.95 -1.97 -1.27
CA THR A 37 22.84 -3.35 -0.80
C THR A 37 21.71 -3.44 0.23
N SER A 38 21.16 -4.64 0.43
CA SER A 38 20.15 -4.84 1.45
C SER A 38 20.37 -6.11 2.25
N THR A 39 19.84 -6.10 3.47
CA THR A 39 19.69 -7.30 4.29
C THR A 39 18.24 -7.42 4.74
N SER A 40 17.70 -8.63 4.69
CA SER A 40 16.33 -8.92 5.11
C SER A 40 16.31 -9.85 6.31
N LYS A 41 15.30 -9.67 7.16
CA LYS A 41 14.97 -10.62 8.24
C LYS A 41 13.47 -10.71 8.43
N VAL A 42 13.01 -11.87 8.89
CA VAL A 42 11.62 -12.01 9.33
C VAL A 42 11.41 -11.14 10.58
N PHE A 43 10.46 -10.23 10.50
CA PHE A 43 10.10 -9.33 11.58
C PHE A 43 8.95 -9.87 12.42
N ALA A 44 7.92 -10.45 11.78
CA ALA A 44 6.80 -11.09 12.46
C ALA A 44 6.23 -12.23 11.62
N THR A 45 5.58 -13.18 12.27
CA THR A 45 4.95 -14.36 11.65
C THR A 45 3.53 -14.57 12.18
N GLY A 46 2.85 -15.60 11.68
CA GLY A 46 1.52 -15.99 12.16
C GLY A 46 0.40 -15.16 11.56
N LEU A 47 0.61 -14.60 10.36
CA LEU A 47 -0.38 -13.83 9.63
C LEU A 47 -1.19 -14.72 8.68
N ASN A 48 -2.45 -14.34 8.45
CA ASN A 48 -3.37 -15.03 7.54
C ASN A 48 -3.50 -14.22 6.25
N ASN A 49 -2.69 -14.55 5.24
CA ASN A 49 -2.70 -13.85 3.96
C ASN A 49 -2.56 -12.32 4.14
N PRO A 50 -1.39 -11.83 4.65
CA PRO A 50 -1.18 -10.41 4.93
C PRO A 50 -1.27 -9.57 3.65
N ARG A 51 -1.86 -8.39 3.79
CA ARG A 51 -2.12 -7.42 2.72
C ARG A 51 -1.46 -6.09 3.05
N GLY A 52 -2.17 -4.98 2.88
CA GLY A 52 -1.70 -3.64 3.22
C GLY A 52 -1.21 -3.51 4.66
N LEU A 53 -0.20 -2.66 4.87
CA LEU A 53 0.41 -2.44 6.17
C LEU A 53 0.81 -0.98 6.35
N LYS A 54 0.54 -0.42 7.54
CA LYS A 54 0.87 0.98 7.87
C LYS A 54 1.34 1.09 9.32
N PHE A 55 2.31 1.95 9.57
CA PHE A 55 2.66 2.32 10.94
C PHE A 55 1.62 3.26 11.53
N GLY A 56 1.14 2.93 12.70
CA GLY A 56 0.29 3.80 13.50
C GLY A 56 1.07 4.93 14.18
N PRO A 57 0.38 5.94 14.72
CA PRO A 57 1.01 7.11 15.34
C PRO A 57 1.86 6.78 16.58
N GLU A 58 1.66 5.61 17.18
CA GLU A 58 2.44 5.08 18.30
C GLU A 58 3.67 4.23 17.87
N GLY A 59 3.93 4.11 16.54
CA GLY A 59 5.05 3.36 16.00
C GLY A 59 4.86 1.84 15.93
N HIS A 60 3.64 1.34 16.19
CA HIS A 60 3.29 -0.06 15.92
C HIS A 60 2.91 -0.25 14.44
N LEU A 61 3.19 -1.42 13.90
CA LEU A 61 2.80 -1.77 12.54
C LEU A 61 1.42 -2.46 12.56
N TYR A 62 0.47 -1.90 11.81
CA TYR A 62 -0.84 -2.51 11.59
C TYR A 62 -0.86 -3.18 10.23
N VAL A 63 -1.41 -4.40 10.19
CA VAL A 63 -1.43 -5.24 8.99
C VAL A 63 -2.86 -5.68 8.73
N ALA A 64 -3.37 -5.36 7.55
CA ALA A 64 -4.58 -5.95 7.01
C ALA A 64 -4.32 -7.41 6.65
N GLU A 65 -5.25 -8.31 6.98
CA GLU A 65 -5.14 -9.71 6.62
C GLU A 65 -6.38 -10.14 5.84
N GLY A 66 -6.16 -10.75 4.67
CA GLY A 66 -7.22 -11.36 3.87
C GLY A 66 -8.01 -12.40 4.65
N GLY A 67 -7.36 -13.04 5.62
CA GLY A 67 -8.01 -13.97 6.53
C GLY A 67 -7.89 -15.42 6.12
N VAL A 68 -8.93 -16.19 6.37
CA VAL A 68 -8.95 -17.66 6.16
C VAL A 68 -9.92 -18.09 5.05
N GLY A 69 -10.52 -17.12 4.34
CA GLY A 69 -11.57 -17.42 3.37
C GLY A 69 -12.89 -17.82 4.04
N GLY A 70 -13.72 -18.51 3.27
CA GLY A 70 -15.01 -19.00 3.73
C GLY A 70 -15.54 -20.13 2.88
N THR A 71 -16.77 -20.59 3.21
CA THR A 71 -17.44 -21.71 2.52
C THR A 71 -18.83 -21.35 1.99
N SER A 72 -19.30 -20.13 2.25
CA SER A 72 -20.64 -19.69 1.82
C SER A 72 -20.58 -19.24 0.36
N LEU A 73 -21.51 -19.76 -0.43
CA LEU A 73 -21.80 -19.28 -1.79
C LEU A 73 -22.99 -18.33 -1.72
N SER A 74 -22.95 -17.28 -2.52
CA SER A 74 -24.09 -16.41 -2.74
C SER A 74 -24.93 -16.87 -3.92
N THR A 75 -26.21 -16.47 -3.93
CA THR A 75 -27.13 -16.66 -5.04
C THR A 75 -27.81 -15.34 -5.37
N GLY A 76 -28.16 -15.15 -6.63
CA GLY A 76 -28.91 -13.95 -7.07
C GLY A 76 -28.04 -12.72 -7.34
N CYS A 77 -26.74 -12.87 -7.41
CA CYS A 77 -25.80 -11.87 -7.92
C CYS A 77 -24.86 -12.49 -8.96
N GLU A 78 -24.21 -11.66 -9.72
CA GLU A 78 -23.19 -12.06 -10.66
C GLU A 78 -21.98 -12.63 -9.91
N GLN A 79 -21.39 -13.69 -10.44
CA GLN A 79 -20.26 -14.40 -9.86
C GLN A 79 -19.14 -14.47 -10.89
N VAL A 80 -17.91 -14.34 -10.41
CA VAL A 80 -16.73 -14.61 -11.24
C VAL A 80 -16.74 -16.06 -11.69
N ILE A 81 -16.48 -16.29 -12.98
CA ILE A 81 -16.56 -17.64 -13.59
C ILE A 81 -15.29 -18.46 -13.33
N PRO A 82 -15.37 -19.82 -13.40
CA PRO A 82 -14.19 -20.66 -13.38
C PRO A 82 -13.16 -20.30 -14.47
N PRO A 83 -11.84 -20.43 -14.22
CA PRO A 83 -11.23 -21.10 -13.06
C PRO A 83 -11.06 -20.22 -11.81
N ILE A 84 -11.31 -18.93 -11.87
CA ILE A 84 -11.11 -18.00 -10.76
C ILE A 84 -12.24 -18.11 -9.75
N GLY A 85 -13.46 -17.90 -10.20
CA GLY A 85 -14.66 -17.99 -9.34
C GLY A 85 -15.38 -19.33 -9.42
N PRO A 86 -16.56 -19.43 -8.78
CA PRO A 86 -17.11 -18.45 -7.87
C PRO A 86 -16.33 -18.37 -6.55
N TYR A 87 -16.36 -17.21 -5.90
CA TYR A 87 -15.80 -17.05 -4.56
C TYR A 87 -16.69 -17.73 -3.51
N THR A 88 -16.07 -18.26 -2.47
CA THR A 88 -16.75 -18.67 -1.24
C THR A 88 -16.32 -17.80 -0.07
N GLY A 89 -17.28 -17.34 0.73
CA GLY A 89 -17.03 -16.31 1.74
C GLY A 89 -17.43 -16.68 3.15
N SER A 90 -16.98 -15.85 4.08
CA SER A 90 -17.36 -15.81 5.49
C SER A 90 -17.42 -14.36 5.95
N ALA A 91 -18.42 -14.01 6.75
CA ALA A 91 -18.52 -12.68 7.38
C ALA A 91 -17.48 -12.45 8.49
N THR A 92 -16.72 -13.48 8.90
CA THR A 92 -15.89 -13.44 10.11
C THR A 92 -14.47 -14.03 9.91
N GLY A 93 -14.05 -14.26 8.68
CA GLY A 93 -12.76 -14.93 8.37
C GLY A 93 -11.54 -14.00 8.40
N GLY A 94 -11.72 -12.69 8.22
CA GLY A 94 -10.67 -11.68 8.15
C GLY A 94 -10.33 -11.03 9.50
N ARG A 95 -9.16 -10.38 9.56
CA ARG A 95 -8.72 -9.64 10.75
C ARG A 95 -7.72 -8.52 10.43
N ILE A 96 -7.44 -7.69 11.42
CA ILE A 96 -6.33 -6.73 11.44
C ILE A 96 -5.40 -7.13 12.56
N SER A 97 -4.12 -7.25 12.30
CA SER A 97 -3.08 -7.47 13.31
C SER A 97 -2.35 -6.19 13.66
N VAL A 98 -1.84 -6.12 14.90
CA VAL A 98 -0.88 -5.10 15.34
C VAL A 98 0.42 -5.78 15.77
N ILE A 99 1.54 -5.24 15.33
CA ILE A 99 2.88 -5.75 15.60
C ILE A 99 3.67 -4.64 16.30
N ASN A 100 4.20 -4.95 17.48
CA ASN A 100 5.00 -4.00 18.23
C ASN A 100 6.43 -3.86 17.66
N PRO A 101 7.24 -2.87 18.10
CA PRO A 101 8.62 -2.71 17.61
C PRO A 101 9.55 -3.91 17.83
N ALA A 102 9.20 -4.83 18.73
CA ALA A 102 9.94 -6.08 18.94
C ALA A 102 9.51 -7.24 18.02
N GLY A 103 8.57 -6.98 17.08
CA GLY A 103 8.06 -7.99 16.15
C GLY A 103 6.98 -8.90 16.73
N VAL A 104 6.46 -8.61 17.93
CA VAL A 104 5.40 -9.43 18.55
C VAL A 104 4.04 -9.03 17.97
N ARG A 105 3.41 -10.00 17.28
CA ARG A 105 2.09 -9.86 16.67
C ARG A 105 0.96 -10.13 17.68
N LYS A 106 -0.09 -9.34 17.60
CA LYS A 106 -1.39 -9.60 18.27
C LYS A 106 -2.52 -9.28 17.30
N THR A 107 -3.66 -9.98 17.45
CA THR A 107 -4.89 -9.59 16.77
C THR A 107 -5.38 -8.26 17.36
N TYR A 108 -5.67 -7.30 16.50
CA TYR A 108 -6.17 -5.98 16.88
C TYR A 108 -7.68 -5.88 16.74
N VAL A 109 -8.21 -6.32 15.58
CA VAL A 109 -9.64 -6.50 15.28
C VAL A 109 -9.78 -7.83 14.56
N ASP A 110 -10.80 -8.62 14.88
CA ASP A 110 -11.16 -9.85 14.19
C ASP A 110 -12.64 -9.84 13.75
N ASN A 111 -13.11 -10.98 13.26
CA ASN A 111 -14.48 -11.12 12.78
C ASN A 111 -14.82 -10.14 11.67
N LEU A 112 -13.89 -10.00 10.71
CA LEU A 112 -14.04 -9.21 9.50
C LEU A 112 -14.31 -10.15 8.31
N PRO A 113 -14.93 -9.66 7.20
CA PRO A 113 -15.20 -10.48 6.03
C PRO A 113 -13.92 -11.09 5.44
N SER A 114 -14.08 -12.27 4.84
CA SER A 114 -13.04 -12.96 4.08
C SER A 114 -13.68 -13.86 3.03
N SER A 115 -13.06 -13.98 1.88
CA SER A 115 -13.47 -14.87 0.81
C SER A 115 -12.26 -15.59 0.20
N THR A 116 -12.49 -16.67 -0.50
CA THR A 116 -11.45 -17.40 -1.22
C THR A 116 -11.96 -17.77 -2.60
N VAL A 117 -11.08 -17.75 -3.58
CA VAL A 117 -11.37 -18.27 -4.93
C VAL A 117 -11.64 -19.79 -4.87
N SER A 118 -12.27 -20.31 -5.92
CA SER A 118 -12.48 -21.74 -6.05
C SER A 118 -11.16 -22.52 -5.95
N PRO A 119 -11.16 -23.82 -5.64
CA PRO A 119 -9.94 -24.62 -5.50
C PRO A 119 -9.00 -24.56 -6.70
N GLY A 120 -9.51 -24.27 -7.91
CA GLY A 120 -8.70 -24.06 -9.12
C GLY A 120 -7.94 -22.72 -9.15
N GLY A 121 -8.30 -21.75 -8.32
CA GLY A 121 -7.73 -20.40 -8.30
C GLY A 121 -6.48 -20.23 -7.45
N GLY A 122 -5.81 -21.30 -7.00
CA GLY A 122 -4.50 -21.19 -6.34
C GLY A 122 -4.50 -20.69 -4.91
N GLY A 123 -5.63 -20.67 -4.22
CA GLY A 123 -5.71 -20.31 -2.80
C GLY A 123 -5.60 -18.80 -2.53
N PHE A 124 -6.04 -17.97 -3.47
CA PHE A 124 -6.19 -16.54 -3.23
C PHE A 124 -7.28 -16.28 -2.20
N VAL A 125 -6.94 -15.52 -1.18
CA VAL A 125 -7.85 -15.13 -0.10
C VAL A 125 -7.95 -13.61 -0.09
N SER A 126 -9.16 -13.08 -0.24
CA SER A 126 -9.50 -11.68 -0.11
C SER A 126 -10.20 -11.43 1.23
N GLY A 127 -10.11 -10.22 1.74
CA GLY A 127 -10.73 -9.87 3.02
C GLY A 127 -10.50 -8.41 3.35
N VAL A 128 -9.72 -8.12 4.41
CA VAL A 128 -9.24 -6.77 4.66
C VAL A 128 -8.07 -6.49 3.72
N ALA A 129 -8.23 -5.52 2.82
CA ALA A 129 -7.23 -5.22 1.81
C ALA A 129 -6.13 -4.27 2.32
N ASP A 130 -6.51 -3.18 2.97
CA ASP A 130 -5.54 -2.21 3.50
C ASP A 130 -6.07 -1.49 4.74
N VAL A 131 -5.18 -0.77 5.41
CA VAL A 131 -5.47 0.06 6.57
C VAL A 131 -4.87 1.45 6.40
N ALA A 132 -5.52 2.46 6.94
CA ALA A 132 -5.01 3.82 6.95
C ALA A 132 -5.35 4.53 8.27
N PHE A 133 -4.54 5.50 8.65
CA PHE A 133 -4.79 6.35 9.82
C PHE A 133 -5.18 7.76 9.40
N VAL A 134 -6.26 8.28 9.98
CA VAL A 134 -6.57 9.72 9.98
C VAL A 134 -6.45 10.22 11.42
N GLY A 135 -5.41 10.97 11.68
CA GLY A 135 -4.99 11.28 13.04
C GLY A 135 -4.65 10.01 13.83
N LYS A 136 -5.41 9.72 14.89
CA LYS A 136 -5.25 8.50 15.71
C LYS A 136 -6.31 7.43 15.40
N THR A 137 -7.20 7.67 14.46
CA THR A 137 -8.27 6.75 14.11
C THR A 137 -7.83 5.81 13.00
N LEU A 138 -7.96 4.51 13.22
CA LEU A 138 -7.71 3.48 12.23
C LEU A 138 -8.97 3.28 11.36
N TYR A 139 -8.76 3.27 10.06
CA TYR A 139 -9.72 2.86 9.04
C TYR A 139 -9.18 1.64 8.32
N ALA A 140 -10.09 0.83 7.77
CA ALA A 140 -9.74 -0.31 6.92
C ALA A 140 -10.69 -0.40 5.74
N ILE A 141 -10.24 -1.03 4.66
CA ILE A 141 -11.02 -1.26 3.45
C ILE A 141 -11.16 -2.76 3.20
N PHE A 142 -12.36 -3.18 2.77
CA PHE A 142 -12.64 -4.57 2.43
C PHE A 142 -12.52 -4.81 0.92
N ALA A 143 -12.04 -6.00 0.59
CA ALA A 143 -12.01 -6.57 -0.76
C ALA A 143 -12.60 -7.98 -0.82
N GLY A 144 -12.97 -8.58 0.29
CA GLY A 144 -13.48 -9.95 0.36
C GLY A 144 -14.89 -10.02 0.93
N ALA A 145 -15.70 -8.99 0.70
CA ALA A 145 -17.10 -8.88 1.12
C ALA A 145 -18.01 -8.73 -0.10
N GLY A 146 -19.30 -8.64 0.11
CA GLY A 146 -20.28 -8.50 -0.96
C GLY A 146 -20.84 -9.82 -1.46
N CYS A 147 -21.82 -9.70 -2.35
CA CYS A 147 -22.55 -10.84 -2.89
C CYS A 147 -21.66 -11.71 -3.78
N SER A 148 -20.85 -11.14 -4.66
CA SER A 148 -19.92 -11.86 -5.53
C SER A 148 -18.83 -12.60 -4.78
N HIS A 149 -18.53 -12.19 -3.55
CA HIS A 149 -17.56 -12.88 -2.67
C HIS A 149 -18.19 -13.88 -1.68
N GLY A 150 -19.47 -14.20 -1.80
CA GLY A 150 -20.16 -15.13 -0.86
C GLY A 150 -20.46 -14.52 0.51
N VAL A 151 -20.46 -13.18 0.63
CA VAL A 151 -20.73 -12.46 1.88
C VAL A 151 -21.82 -11.39 1.68
N PRO A 152 -23.06 -11.74 1.28
CA PRO A 152 -24.08 -10.77 0.90
C PRO A 152 -24.56 -9.88 2.07
N SER A 153 -24.24 -10.27 3.31
CA SER A 153 -24.61 -9.51 4.51
C SER A 153 -23.72 -8.31 4.81
N VAL A 154 -22.53 -8.23 4.18
CA VAL A 154 -21.56 -7.15 4.37
C VAL A 154 -21.06 -6.71 3.00
N PRO A 155 -21.21 -5.41 2.61
CA PRO A 155 -20.65 -4.91 1.36
C PRO A 155 -19.14 -4.73 1.46
N ASN A 156 -18.43 -4.63 0.34
CA ASN A 156 -17.13 -4.02 0.32
C ASN A 156 -17.28 -2.56 0.72
N ALA A 157 -16.47 -2.13 1.66
CA ALA A 157 -16.70 -0.89 2.39
C ALA A 157 -15.41 -0.34 3.02
N VAL A 158 -15.40 0.96 3.30
CA VAL A 158 -14.49 1.52 4.30
C VAL A 158 -15.14 1.45 5.66
N ILE A 159 -14.41 0.92 6.62
CA ILE A 159 -14.80 0.87 8.03
C ILE A 159 -13.94 1.78 8.89
N LYS A 160 -14.54 2.29 9.96
CA LYS A 160 -13.85 2.93 11.08
C LYS A 160 -13.72 1.93 12.22
N VAL A 161 -12.52 1.75 12.75
CA VAL A 161 -12.29 0.95 13.97
C VAL A 161 -12.50 1.82 15.20
N ASN A 162 -13.40 1.39 16.05
CA ASN A 162 -13.76 2.07 17.29
C ASN A 162 -12.74 1.77 18.42
N PRO A 163 -12.65 2.58 19.48
CA PRO A 163 -11.73 2.35 20.60
C PRO A 163 -11.91 0.99 21.31
N ASN A 164 -13.13 0.46 21.34
CA ASN A 164 -13.46 -0.85 21.91
C ASN A 164 -13.18 -2.03 20.95
N LYS A 165 -12.55 -1.78 19.80
CA LYS A 165 -12.22 -2.74 18.74
C LYS A 165 -13.44 -3.23 17.92
N SER A 166 -14.63 -2.75 18.18
CA SER A 166 -15.73 -2.88 17.22
C SER A 166 -15.45 -2.02 15.98
N TRP A 167 -16.20 -2.22 14.92
CA TRP A 167 -16.07 -1.43 13.71
C TRP A 167 -17.42 -0.94 13.21
N THR A 168 -17.40 0.10 12.40
CA THR A 168 -18.59 0.71 11.81
C THR A 168 -18.30 1.00 10.35
N ILE A 169 -19.19 0.58 9.45
CA ILE A 169 -19.13 0.98 8.03
C ILE A 169 -19.38 2.48 7.97
N ILE A 170 -18.46 3.21 7.34
CA ILE A 170 -18.61 4.63 7.06
C ILE A 170 -18.98 4.89 5.59
N ALA A 171 -18.55 4.02 4.66
CA ALA A 171 -18.82 4.16 3.24
C ALA A 171 -19.08 2.79 2.61
N ASN A 172 -20.24 2.63 1.96
CA ASN A 172 -20.60 1.42 1.21
C ASN A 172 -20.09 1.57 -0.23
N LEU A 173 -18.93 0.99 -0.50
CA LEU A 173 -18.24 1.10 -1.78
C LEU A 173 -18.92 0.25 -2.87
N SER A 174 -19.42 -0.95 -2.51
CA SER A 174 -20.15 -1.80 -3.46
C SER A 174 -21.38 -1.07 -4.05
N GLN A 175 -22.14 -0.38 -3.21
CA GLN A 175 -23.29 0.39 -3.69
C GLN A 175 -22.85 1.56 -4.59
N PHE A 176 -21.73 2.21 -4.27
CA PHE A 176 -21.19 3.30 -5.08
C PHE A 176 -20.83 2.80 -6.47
N LEU A 177 -20.04 1.73 -6.60
CA LEU A 177 -19.65 1.14 -7.88
C LEU A 177 -20.85 0.77 -8.74
N MET A 178 -21.79 0.00 -8.19
CA MET A 178 -22.98 -0.44 -8.92
C MET A 178 -23.84 0.73 -9.43
N SER A 179 -23.83 1.87 -8.75
CA SER A 179 -24.59 3.06 -9.16
C SER A 179 -23.79 4.05 -10.04
N HIS A 180 -22.46 3.86 -10.16
CA HIS A 180 -21.56 4.72 -10.92
C HIS A 180 -20.63 3.87 -11.79
N PRO A 181 -21.13 3.17 -12.81
CA PRO A 181 -20.30 2.29 -13.62
C PRO A 181 -19.15 3.05 -14.28
N VAL A 182 -18.04 2.35 -14.50
CA VAL A 182 -16.88 2.83 -15.24
C VAL A 182 -17.05 2.56 -16.74
N ALA A 183 -16.19 3.17 -17.58
CA ALA A 183 -16.30 3.05 -19.03
C ALA A 183 -15.91 1.67 -19.55
N GLN A 184 -14.91 1.01 -18.95
CA GLN A 184 -14.39 -0.28 -19.40
C GLN A 184 -14.05 -1.18 -18.19
N PRO A 185 -15.06 -1.84 -17.57
CA PRO A 185 -14.83 -2.79 -16.50
C PRO A 185 -14.18 -4.07 -17.05
N GLU A 186 -13.59 -4.89 -16.14
CA GLU A 186 -13.11 -6.22 -16.50
C GLU A 186 -14.29 -7.10 -16.94
N GLU A 187 -14.15 -7.77 -18.11
CA GLU A 187 -15.22 -8.63 -18.64
C GLU A 187 -15.12 -10.07 -18.12
N ASP A 188 -13.90 -10.59 -17.92
CA ASP A 188 -13.67 -11.99 -17.56
C ASP A 188 -13.65 -12.24 -16.05
N ASP A 189 -13.29 -11.24 -15.27
CA ASP A 189 -13.16 -11.27 -13.79
C ASP A 189 -13.97 -10.15 -13.14
N PHE A 190 -15.13 -9.87 -13.71
CA PHE A 190 -15.95 -8.74 -13.25
C PHE A 190 -16.64 -9.03 -11.93
N GLU A 191 -16.37 -8.21 -10.93
CA GLU A 191 -16.97 -8.26 -9.61
C GLU A 191 -17.84 -7.01 -9.39
N PRO A 192 -19.17 -7.07 -9.59
CA PRO A 192 -20.06 -5.90 -9.47
C PRO A 192 -19.96 -5.21 -8.10
N ASP A 193 -19.62 -5.97 -7.06
CA ASP A 193 -19.42 -5.48 -5.69
C ASP A 193 -18.08 -4.80 -5.49
N GLY A 194 -17.15 -4.90 -6.45
CA GLY A 194 -15.80 -4.40 -6.41
C GLY A 194 -14.83 -5.19 -5.52
N THR A 195 -13.54 -4.95 -5.72
CA THR A 195 -12.47 -5.57 -4.94
C THR A 195 -11.31 -4.59 -4.74
N TRP A 196 -11.38 -3.76 -3.71
CA TRP A 196 -10.36 -2.73 -3.44
C TRP A 196 -9.02 -3.35 -3.07
N TYR A 197 -7.90 -2.69 -3.45
CA TYR A 197 -6.58 -3.19 -3.15
C TYR A 197 -5.85 -2.38 -2.10
N SER A 198 -5.71 -1.07 -2.28
CA SER A 198 -5.00 -0.20 -1.35
C SER A 198 -5.82 1.02 -0.96
N MET A 199 -5.43 1.63 0.18
CA MET A 199 -6.06 2.84 0.71
C MET A 199 -5.04 3.71 1.43
N ILE A 200 -5.01 5.01 1.11
CA ILE A 200 -4.13 5.99 1.77
C ILE A 200 -4.92 7.17 2.34
N ASN A 201 -4.34 7.84 3.31
CA ASN A 201 -4.83 9.12 3.82
C ASN A 201 -4.09 10.27 3.16
N VAL A 202 -4.84 11.19 2.56
CA VAL A 202 -4.31 12.46 2.05
C VAL A 202 -5.12 13.60 2.64
N ASN A 203 -4.49 14.44 3.45
CA ASN A 203 -5.09 15.62 4.08
C ASN A 203 -6.38 15.38 4.87
N GLY A 204 -6.54 14.19 5.45
CA GLY A 204 -7.69 13.83 6.28
C GLY A 204 -8.83 13.12 5.55
N ASP A 205 -8.76 12.99 4.24
CA ASP A 205 -9.64 12.13 3.43
C ASP A 205 -8.89 10.84 3.06
N LEU A 206 -9.64 9.77 2.84
CA LEU A 206 -9.14 8.49 2.38
C LEU A 206 -9.24 8.43 0.86
N TYR A 207 -8.28 7.77 0.23
CA TYR A 207 -8.28 7.50 -1.20
C TYR A 207 -7.98 6.03 -1.39
N ALA A 208 -8.64 5.40 -2.35
CA ALA A 208 -8.53 3.96 -2.58
C ALA A 208 -8.62 3.62 -4.06
N VAL A 209 -7.82 2.65 -4.51
CA VAL A 209 -7.89 2.10 -5.86
C VAL A 209 -8.68 0.82 -5.89
N GLU A 210 -9.47 0.66 -6.94
CA GLU A 210 -10.28 -0.50 -7.24
C GLU A 210 -9.78 -1.15 -8.54
N PRO A 211 -9.26 -2.40 -8.48
CA PRO A 211 -8.64 -3.09 -9.61
C PRO A 211 -9.57 -3.43 -10.77
N ASN A 212 -10.72 -4.05 -10.51
CA ASN A 212 -11.56 -4.63 -11.56
C ASN A 212 -12.33 -3.59 -12.37
N HIS A 213 -12.75 -2.50 -11.74
CA HIS A 213 -13.37 -1.38 -12.42
C HIS A 213 -12.33 -0.40 -12.97
N GLY A 214 -11.14 -0.36 -12.36
CA GLY A 214 -10.06 0.54 -12.77
C GLY A 214 -10.34 1.99 -12.41
N GLU A 215 -10.47 2.28 -11.10
CA GLU A 215 -10.76 3.65 -10.63
C GLU A 215 -9.98 4.01 -9.36
N LEU A 216 -9.88 5.31 -9.12
CA LEU A 216 -9.40 5.90 -7.87
C LEU A 216 -10.54 6.68 -7.25
N ASP A 217 -10.91 6.32 -6.03
CA ASP A 217 -11.98 6.94 -5.28
C ASP A 217 -11.47 7.74 -4.10
N LYS A 218 -12.19 8.83 -3.80
CA LYS A 218 -12.06 9.62 -2.59
C LYS A 218 -13.19 9.30 -1.63
N ILE A 219 -12.86 9.02 -0.37
CA ILE A 219 -13.80 8.72 0.71
C ILE A 219 -13.53 9.68 1.88
N THR A 220 -14.51 10.50 2.24
CA THR A 220 -14.38 11.34 3.42
C THR A 220 -14.60 10.52 4.70
N THR A 221 -14.07 10.98 5.82
CA THR A 221 -14.31 10.32 7.13
C THR A 221 -15.77 10.40 7.61
N SER A 222 -16.60 11.20 6.95
CA SER A 222 -18.07 11.24 7.14
C SER A 222 -18.82 10.28 6.22
N GLY A 223 -18.12 9.57 5.30
CA GLY A 223 -18.69 8.53 4.45
C GLY A 223 -19.13 8.98 3.05
N ASN A 224 -18.86 10.23 2.64
CA ASN A 224 -19.12 10.65 1.27
C ASN A 224 -18.07 10.04 0.33
N ILE A 225 -18.53 9.44 -0.77
CA ILE A 225 -17.69 8.85 -1.80
C ILE A 225 -17.78 9.71 -3.07
N SER A 226 -16.64 9.87 -3.75
CA SER A 226 -16.59 10.47 -5.07
C SER A 226 -15.42 9.91 -5.86
N ARG A 227 -15.62 9.63 -7.14
CA ARG A 227 -14.56 9.18 -8.03
C ARG A 227 -13.63 10.35 -8.35
N VAL A 228 -12.32 10.16 -8.16
CA VAL A 228 -11.28 11.09 -8.60
C VAL A 228 -11.06 10.92 -10.10
N ILE A 229 -10.97 9.67 -10.55
CA ILE A 229 -10.78 9.32 -11.96
C ILE A 229 -11.31 7.91 -12.24
N ASP A 230 -11.97 7.75 -13.37
CA ASP A 230 -12.16 6.50 -14.07
C ASP A 230 -10.90 6.24 -14.91
N ILE A 231 -10.01 5.38 -14.40
CA ILE A 231 -8.75 5.03 -15.06
C ILE A 231 -9.06 4.24 -16.33
N SER A 232 -10.09 3.39 -16.28
CA SER A 232 -10.47 2.54 -17.39
C SER A 232 -10.85 3.34 -18.65
N ALA A 233 -11.43 4.52 -18.48
CA ALA A 233 -11.85 5.38 -19.59
C ALA A 233 -10.70 5.79 -20.53
N SER A 234 -9.47 5.88 -20.04
CA SER A 234 -8.31 6.31 -20.79
C SER A 234 -7.21 5.27 -20.95
N GLN A 235 -7.10 4.33 -20.01
CA GLN A 235 -6.04 3.31 -19.99
C GLN A 235 -6.57 1.91 -20.34
N GLY A 236 -7.89 1.75 -20.46
CA GLY A 236 -8.50 0.43 -20.53
C GLY A 236 -8.39 -0.31 -19.22
N HIS A 237 -8.56 -1.61 -19.25
CA HIS A 237 -8.44 -2.44 -18.07
C HIS A 237 -6.98 -2.73 -17.77
N ILE A 238 -6.41 -2.14 -16.70
CA ILE A 238 -5.00 -2.26 -16.33
C ILE A 238 -4.79 -2.89 -14.96
N VAL A 239 -5.85 -3.17 -14.19
CA VAL A 239 -5.80 -3.70 -12.82
C VAL A 239 -4.95 -2.82 -11.89
N PRO A 240 -5.34 -1.56 -11.59
CA PRO A 240 -4.60 -0.70 -10.67
C PRO A 240 -4.63 -1.29 -9.26
N THR A 241 -3.49 -1.29 -8.57
CA THR A 241 -3.34 -1.98 -7.28
C THR A 241 -2.73 -1.08 -6.21
N ALA A 242 -1.46 -0.76 -6.36
CA ALA A 242 -0.71 0.01 -5.36
C ALA A 242 -0.89 1.51 -5.58
N GLU A 243 -1.05 2.25 -4.49
CA GLU A 243 -1.07 3.71 -4.54
C GLU A 243 -0.20 4.35 -3.46
N THR A 244 0.30 5.54 -3.77
CA THR A 244 0.99 6.41 -2.82
C THR A 244 0.80 7.87 -3.19
N TRP A 245 1.06 8.77 -2.23
CA TRP A 245 0.97 10.21 -2.42
C TRP A 245 2.33 10.87 -2.28
N TYR A 246 2.74 11.62 -3.30
CA TYR A 246 4.00 12.34 -3.29
C TYR A 246 3.89 13.65 -4.07
N ASN A 247 4.41 14.75 -3.49
CA ASN A 247 4.47 16.08 -4.12
C ASN A 247 3.16 16.52 -4.82
N GLY A 248 2.01 16.36 -4.11
CA GLY A 248 0.72 16.85 -4.62
C GLY A 248 0.05 15.97 -5.67
N ASN A 249 0.52 14.75 -5.89
CA ASN A 249 -0.05 13.80 -6.85
C ASN A 249 -0.14 12.39 -6.27
N PHE A 250 -1.08 11.61 -6.77
CA PHE A 250 -1.11 10.17 -6.58
C PHE A 250 -0.16 9.49 -7.57
N TYR A 251 0.44 8.42 -7.14
CA TYR A 251 1.18 7.50 -8.00
C TYR A 251 0.57 6.11 -7.82
N VAL A 252 0.11 5.55 -8.93
CA VAL A 252 -0.62 4.27 -8.96
C VAL A 252 0.15 3.29 -9.83
N GLY A 253 0.39 2.10 -9.29
CA GLY A 253 0.94 0.96 -10.03
C GLY A 253 -0.16 -0.04 -10.38
N ASN A 254 0.07 -0.84 -11.40
CA ASN A 254 -0.88 -1.86 -11.83
C ASN A 254 -0.30 -3.27 -11.81
N LEU A 255 -1.17 -4.24 -11.57
CA LEU A 255 -0.86 -5.67 -11.65
C LEU A 255 -0.73 -6.14 -13.10
N ASP A 256 -1.53 -5.57 -14.00
CA ASP A 256 -1.87 -6.05 -15.33
C ASP A 256 -2.93 -7.19 -15.30
N VAL A 257 -3.61 -7.38 -16.43
CA VAL A 257 -4.63 -8.42 -16.59
C VAL A 257 -4.03 -9.84 -16.52
N PHE A 258 -4.83 -10.78 -16.04
CA PHE A 258 -4.39 -12.17 -15.99
C PHE A 258 -4.52 -12.86 -17.37
N PRO A 259 -3.53 -13.68 -17.81
CA PRO A 259 -2.26 -13.95 -17.12
C PRO A 259 -1.28 -12.77 -17.21
N ALA A 260 -0.77 -12.29 -16.09
CA ALA A 260 0.13 -11.15 -16.05
C ALA A 260 1.38 -11.39 -16.92
N ILE A 261 1.68 -10.43 -17.77
CA ILE A 261 2.80 -10.50 -18.72
C ILE A 261 4.00 -9.74 -18.17
N PRO A 262 5.20 -10.35 -18.09
CA PRO A 262 6.39 -9.66 -17.63
C PRO A 262 6.67 -8.35 -18.39
N GLY A 263 6.98 -7.28 -17.66
CA GLY A 263 7.31 -5.97 -18.23
C GLY A 263 6.10 -5.11 -18.64
N LYS A 264 4.87 -5.53 -18.39
CA LYS A 264 3.66 -4.80 -18.79
C LYS A 264 3.16 -3.81 -17.74
N SER A 265 3.53 -4.00 -16.48
CA SER A 265 3.10 -3.08 -15.42
C SER A 265 3.81 -1.73 -15.52
N SER A 266 3.11 -0.69 -15.13
CA SER A 266 3.52 0.70 -15.24
C SER A 266 3.16 1.49 -13.98
N ILE A 267 3.81 2.63 -13.80
CA ILE A 267 3.46 3.62 -12.78
C ILE A 267 2.79 4.80 -13.45
N TYR A 268 1.63 5.14 -12.96
CA TYR A 268 0.82 6.28 -13.41
C TYR A 268 0.87 7.38 -12.36
N LYS A 269 0.99 8.63 -12.80
CA LYS A 269 0.79 9.81 -11.97
C LYS A 269 -0.59 10.37 -12.23
N ILE A 270 -1.36 10.59 -11.16
CA ILE A 270 -2.72 11.14 -11.20
C ILE A 270 -2.75 12.41 -10.35
N THR A 271 -3.23 13.51 -10.94
CA THR A 271 -3.41 14.76 -10.20
C THR A 271 -4.69 14.71 -9.35
N MET A 272 -4.83 15.65 -8.40
CA MET A 272 -6.08 15.80 -7.62
C MET A 272 -7.32 16.11 -8.50
N SER A 273 -7.13 16.59 -9.72
CA SER A 273 -8.20 16.85 -10.69
C SER A 273 -8.45 15.69 -11.66
N GLY A 274 -7.83 14.50 -11.41
CA GLY A 274 -8.04 13.30 -12.22
C GLY A 274 -7.30 13.28 -13.56
N GLN A 275 -6.27 14.10 -13.76
CA GLN A 275 -5.42 13.96 -14.94
C GLN A 275 -4.39 12.86 -14.74
N ILE A 276 -4.29 11.94 -15.69
CA ILE A 276 -3.40 10.78 -15.62
C ILE A 276 -2.28 10.88 -16.66
N SER A 277 -1.09 10.41 -16.29
CA SER A 277 0.07 10.27 -17.18
C SER A 277 0.96 9.12 -16.74
N VAL A 278 1.59 8.43 -17.69
CA VAL A 278 2.57 7.36 -17.41
C VAL A 278 3.89 7.99 -16.94
N VAL A 279 4.46 7.47 -15.85
CA VAL A 279 5.75 7.91 -15.28
C VAL A 279 6.86 6.93 -15.62
N ALA A 280 6.61 5.65 -15.49
CA ALA A 280 7.57 4.60 -15.77
C ALA A 280 6.85 3.31 -16.17
N THR A 281 7.47 2.50 -17.02
CA THR A 281 6.92 1.26 -17.58
C THR A 281 7.92 0.11 -17.42
N GLY A 282 7.54 -1.11 -17.73
CA GLY A 282 8.46 -2.25 -17.75
C GLY A 282 8.67 -2.87 -16.38
N PHE A 283 7.65 -2.88 -15.54
CA PHE A 283 7.59 -3.59 -14.26
C PHE A 283 6.75 -4.85 -14.38
N ASN A 284 6.75 -5.65 -13.30
CA ASN A 284 6.02 -6.92 -13.23
C ASN A 284 5.06 -6.89 -12.03
N ALA A 285 3.75 -6.92 -12.29
CA ALA A 285 2.74 -7.08 -11.23
C ALA A 285 3.01 -6.20 -10.00
N ILE A 286 2.89 -4.90 -10.13
CA ILE A 286 3.18 -3.94 -9.04
C ILE A 286 2.13 -4.08 -7.94
N LEU A 287 2.58 -4.39 -6.71
CA LEU A 287 1.71 -4.49 -5.53
C LEU A 287 2.13 -3.56 -4.39
N GLY A 288 3.12 -2.70 -4.60
CA GLY A 288 3.51 -1.68 -3.65
C GLY A 288 4.33 -0.57 -4.30
N ILE A 289 4.08 0.68 -3.90
CA ILE A 289 4.85 1.85 -4.30
C ILE A 289 5.10 2.72 -3.07
N ALA A 290 6.33 3.16 -2.90
CA ALA A 290 6.68 4.13 -1.86
C ALA A 290 7.75 5.09 -2.38
N PHE A 291 7.80 6.29 -1.83
CA PHE A 291 8.87 7.26 -2.08
C PHE A 291 9.77 7.38 -0.88
N ASP A 292 11.06 7.53 -1.13
CA ASP A 292 11.96 8.02 -0.10
C ASP A 292 11.90 9.55 0.01
N GLN A 293 12.58 10.09 1.02
CA GLN A 293 12.60 11.53 1.26
C GLN A 293 13.32 12.35 0.17
N TRP A 294 14.03 11.72 -0.75
CA TRP A 294 14.74 12.37 -1.86
C TRP A 294 14.00 12.23 -3.19
N GLY A 295 12.86 11.51 -3.19
CA GLY A 295 12.00 11.36 -4.36
C GLY A 295 12.31 10.16 -5.23
N ALA A 296 13.16 9.24 -4.80
CA ALA A 296 13.28 7.96 -5.47
C ALA A 296 12.06 7.09 -5.19
N ILE A 297 11.59 6.38 -6.20
CA ILE A 297 10.44 5.47 -6.15
C ILE A 297 10.94 4.07 -5.83
N TYR A 298 10.32 3.41 -4.87
CA TYR A 298 10.50 1.99 -4.60
C TYR A 298 9.24 1.25 -5.06
N VAL A 299 9.43 0.26 -5.90
CA VAL A 299 8.36 -0.51 -6.55
C VAL A 299 8.48 -1.96 -6.10
N LEU A 300 7.43 -2.47 -5.47
CA LEU A 300 7.33 -3.88 -5.09
C LEU A 300 6.70 -4.65 -6.26
N GLU A 301 7.45 -5.57 -6.84
CA GLU A 301 6.99 -6.52 -7.84
C GLU A 301 6.61 -7.85 -7.17
N ASN A 302 5.41 -8.35 -7.44
CA ASN A 302 4.94 -9.58 -6.81
C ASN A 302 5.73 -10.79 -7.30
N PHE A 303 6.10 -10.80 -8.58
CA PHE A 303 6.90 -11.86 -9.20
C PHE A 303 7.66 -11.31 -10.41
N THR A 304 8.82 -11.88 -10.67
CA THR A 304 9.63 -11.63 -11.87
C THR A 304 9.87 -12.92 -12.67
N GLY A 305 9.37 -14.04 -12.16
CA GLY A 305 9.48 -15.37 -12.78
C GLY A 305 8.22 -15.80 -13.52
N ASN A 306 8.35 -16.78 -14.39
CA ASN A 306 7.25 -17.39 -15.12
C ASN A 306 7.26 -18.89 -14.84
N PRO A 307 6.14 -19.57 -14.56
CA PRO A 307 4.76 -19.03 -14.56
C PRO A 307 4.40 -18.22 -13.32
N PHE A 308 3.39 -17.35 -13.47
CA PHE A 308 2.74 -16.67 -12.34
C PHE A 308 1.78 -17.61 -11.60
N PRO A 309 1.70 -17.56 -10.26
CA PRO A 309 2.62 -16.90 -9.33
C PRO A 309 3.77 -17.85 -8.92
N THR A 310 5.00 -17.34 -8.86
CA THR A 310 6.16 -18.14 -8.43
C THR A 310 6.76 -17.57 -7.15
N PRO A 311 6.71 -18.29 -6.00
CA PRO A 311 7.38 -17.86 -4.78
C PRO A 311 8.89 -17.68 -4.96
N GLY A 312 9.48 -16.72 -4.23
CA GLY A 312 10.92 -16.45 -4.30
C GLY A 312 11.34 -15.64 -5.53
N THR A 313 10.41 -15.12 -6.31
CA THR A 313 10.71 -14.32 -7.51
C THR A 313 10.27 -12.86 -7.39
N GLY A 314 9.62 -12.46 -6.28
CA GLY A 314 9.32 -11.05 -6.03
C GLY A 314 10.56 -10.24 -5.71
N ASP A 315 10.53 -8.95 -6.01
CA ASP A 315 11.63 -8.03 -5.73
C ASP A 315 11.16 -6.61 -5.41
N ILE A 316 12.12 -5.74 -5.08
CA ILE A 316 11.91 -4.31 -4.95
C ILE A 316 12.88 -3.60 -5.88
N VAL A 317 12.33 -2.85 -6.82
CA VAL A 317 13.08 -2.00 -7.75
C VAL A 317 13.05 -0.55 -7.27
N ARG A 318 14.22 0.04 -7.04
CA ARG A 318 14.36 1.48 -6.83
C ARG A 318 14.54 2.19 -8.17
N VAL A 319 13.81 3.27 -8.38
CA VAL A 319 13.95 4.17 -9.54
C VAL A 319 14.33 5.54 -9.02
N ASP A 320 15.51 6.02 -9.37
CA ASP A 320 15.98 7.34 -8.94
C ASP A 320 15.31 8.48 -9.75
N GLN A 321 15.61 9.71 -9.37
CA GLN A 321 15.07 10.90 -10.05
C GLN A 321 15.51 11.05 -11.52
N TYR A 322 16.54 10.31 -11.97
CA TYR A 322 17.02 10.30 -13.34
C TYR A 322 16.45 9.14 -14.16
N GLY A 323 15.65 8.25 -13.52
CA GLY A 323 15.07 7.06 -14.13
C GLY A 323 15.98 5.83 -14.11
N ASN A 324 17.15 5.88 -13.44
CA ASN A 324 17.99 4.70 -13.28
C ASN A 324 17.33 3.70 -12.33
N ARG A 325 17.41 2.42 -12.68
CA ARG A 325 16.78 1.33 -11.92
C ARG A 325 17.81 0.45 -11.24
N GLN A 326 17.52 0.07 -10.01
CA GLN A 326 18.32 -0.90 -9.26
C GLN A 326 17.39 -1.82 -8.49
N VAL A 327 17.58 -3.14 -8.62
CA VAL A 327 16.96 -4.11 -7.71
C VAL A 327 17.65 -3.99 -6.36
N VAL A 328 16.92 -3.58 -5.34
CA VAL A 328 17.44 -3.36 -3.98
C VAL A 328 17.12 -4.50 -3.02
N ALA A 329 16.14 -5.33 -3.36
CA ALA A 329 15.85 -6.58 -2.65
C ALA A 329 15.26 -7.57 -3.64
N SER A 330 15.53 -8.86 -3.48
CA SER A 330 15.02 -9.94 -4.34
C SER A 330 14.77 -11.20 -3.54
N GLY A 331 14.16 -12.20 -4.16
CA GLY A 331 13.85 -13.47 -3.53
C GLY A 331 12.62 -13.40 -2.61
N LEU A 332 11.74 -12.42 -2.80
CA LEU A 332 10.53 -12.24 -1.99
C LEU A 332 9.48 -13.27 -2.39
N ASN A 333 8.73 -13.75 -1.38
CA ASN A 333 7.74 -14.80 -1.55
C ASN A 333 6.33 -14.21 -1.64
N LEU A 334 5.80 -14.08 -2.85
CA LEU A 334 4.44 -13.60 -3.11
C LEU A 334 4.09 -12.35 -2.27
N PRO A 335 4.93 -11.29 -2.36
CA PRO A 335 4.74 -10.09 -1.57
C PRO A 335 3.51 -9.31 -2.06
N THR A 336 2.75 -8.71 -1.15
CA THR A 336 1.47 -8.06 -1.45
C THR A 336 1.39 -6.59 -1.09
N ALA A 337 2.28 -6.10 -0.25
CA ALA A 337 2.37 -4.68 0.09
C ALA A 337 3.72 -4.35 0.73
N MET A 338 4.09 -3.08 0.71
CA MET A 338 5.26 -2.57 1.43
C MET A 338 5.01 -1.18 2.02
N THR A 339 5.78 -0.84 3.04
CA THR A 339 5.82 0.52 3.61
C THR A 339 7.19 0.83 4.20
N PHE A 340 7.58 2.10 4.23
CA PHE A 340 8.71 2.53 5.04
C PHE A 340 8.31 2.64 6.51
N GLY A 341 9.16 2.14 7.38
CA GLY A 341 9.04 2.33 8.82
C GLY A 341 9.63 3.66 9.29
N PRO A 342 9.28 4.08 10.52
CA PRO A 342 9.87 5.27 11.13
C PRO A 342 11.38 5.14 11.38
N ASP A 343 11.92 3.93 11.30
CA ASP A 343 13.35 3.60 11.37
C ASP A 343 14.06 3.63 10.01
N GLY A 344 13.35 4.04 8.95
CA GLY A 344 13.86 4.14 7.58
C GLY A 344 14.02 2.80 6.86
N LYS A 345 13.58 1.69 7.46
CA LYS A 345 13.60 0.37 6.83
C LYS A 345 12.31 0.13 6.06
N ILE A 346 12.37 -0.80 5.11
CA ILE A 346 11.19 -1.27 4.38
C ILE A 346 10.60 -2.48 5.10
N TYR A 347 9.27 -2.49 5.22
CA TYR A 347 8.50 -3.61 5.74
C TYR A 347 7.61 -4.14 4.63
N VAL A 348 7.64 -5.46 4.42
CA VAL A 348 6.95 -6.14 3.31
C VAL A 348 6.05 -7.23 3.86
N SER A 349 4.79 -7.24 3.41
CA SER A 349 3.88 -8.38 3.61
C SER A 349 4.24 -9.48 2.63
N GLU A 350 4.66 -10.64 3.14
CA GLU A 350 4.97 -11.84 2.35
C GLU A 350 3.98 -12.97 2.61
N TRP A 351 3.87 -13.87 1.61
CA TRP A 351 2.89 -14.93 1.61
C TRP A 351 1.47 -14.37 1.78
N GLY A 352 1.16 -13.33 1.00
CA GLY A 352 -0.17 -12.76 0.97
C GLY A 352 -1.23 -13.71 0.38
N PHE A 353 -0.78 -14.82 -0.21
CA PHE A 353 -1.59 -15.94 -0.69
C PHE A 353 -0.70 -17.19 -0.84
N GLY A 354 -1.32 -18.34 -1.12
CA GLY A 354 -0.59 -19.60 -1.39
C GLY A 354 -0.13 -20.36 -0.14
N MET A 355 -0.34 -19.85 1.06
CA MET A 355 0.00 -20.53 2.32
C MET A 355 -1.24 -20.79 3.17
N PRO A 356 -1.21 -21.83 4.01
CA PRO A 356 -2.26 -22.03 5.01
C PRO A 356 -2.36 -20.87 5.98
N PRO A 357 -3.48 -20.70 6.69
CA PRO A 357 -3.60 -19.71 7.76
C PRO A 357 -2.43 -19.77 8.75
N GLY A 358 -1.88 -18.61 9.08
CA GLY A 358 -0.68 -18.48 9.92
C GLY A 358 0.65 -18.57 9.17
N GLY A 359 0.65 -18.89 7.87
CA GLY A 359 1.86 -19.00 7.06
C GLY A 359 2.42 -17.67 6.57
N GLY A 360 1.65 -16.58 6.64
CA GLY A 360 2.10 -15.26 6.25
C GLY A 360 3.07 -14.62 7.25
N GLN A 361 3.91 -13.72 6.74
CA GLN A 361 4.95 -13.04 7.53
C GLN A 361 5.17 -11.60 7.09
N ILE A 362 5.87 -10.83 7.92
CA ILE A 362 6.41 -9.51 7.58
C ILE A 362 7.92 -9.62 7.54
N LEU A 363 8.52 -9.21 6.42
CA LEU A 363 9.96 -8.97 6.33
C LEU A 363 10.30 -7.54 6.71
N GLN A 364 11.44 -7.35 7.37
CA GLN A 364 12.10 -6.07 7.56
C GLN A 364 13.36 -6.04 6.71
N ILE A 365 13.48 -5.08 5.82
CA ILE A 365 14.61 -4.91 4.90
C ILE A 365 15.35 -3.64 5.29
N THR A 366 16.65 -3.79 5.56
CA THR A 366 17.56 -2.68 5.84
C THR A 366 18.37 -2.40 4.59
N LEU A 367 18.34 -1.16 4.11
CA LEU A 367 19.16 -0.70 3.00
C LEU A 367 20.48 -0.14 3.53
N SER A 368 21.56 -0.41 2.82
CA SER A 368 22.91 0.11 3.08
C SER A 368 23.49 0.66 1.79
N CYS A 369 24.21 1.78 1.89
CA CYS A 369 24.83 2.43 0.75
C CYS A 369 26.34 2.23 0.80
N ASP A 370 26.90 1.63 -0.22
CA ASP A 370 28.34 1.64 -0.42
C ASP A 370 28.71 2.96 -1.13
N GLN A 371 29.35 3.86 -0.38
CA GLN A 371 29.88 5.08 -0.99
C GLN A 371 30.93 4.68 -2.02
N VAL A 372 30.68 4.99 -3.28
CA VAL A 372 31.73 4.95 -4.30
C VAL A 372 32.72 6.06 -3.93
N HIS A 373 33.76 5.69 -3.18
CA HIS A 373 34.87 6.60 -2.96
C HIS A 373 35.49 6.89 -4.35
N GLY A 374 35.11 8.01 -4.94
CA GLY A 374 35.80 8.54 -6.10
C GLY A 374 37.29 8.59 -5.78
N LYS A 375 38.09 7.75 -6.44
CA LYS A 375 39.53 7.91 -6.44
C LYS A 375 39.78 9.32 -6.92
N MET A 376 40.14 10.23 -5.99
CA MET A 376 40.83 11.44 -6.37
C MET A 376 42.13 10.96 -7.10
N GLN A 377 42.13 11.07 -8.42
CA GLN A 377 43.38 11.01 -9.18
C GLN A 377 44.11 12.31 -8.84
N ASN A 378 45.22 12.16 -8.11
CA ASN A 378 46.23 13.18 -7.97
C ASN A 378 46.89 13.49 -9.32
#